data_786bbd3a0586ab0f6a63997bde9a3131
#
_entry.id   786bbd3a0586ab0f6a63997bde9a3131
#
_cell.length_a   1.000
_cell.length_b   1.000
_cell.length_c   1.000
_cell.angle_alpha   90.00
_cell.angle_beta   90.00
_cell.angle_gamma   90.00
#
_symmetry.space_group_name_H-M   'P 1'
#
loop_
_entity.id
_entity.type
_entity.pdbx_description
1 polymer ?
#
loop_
_entity_poly.entity_id
_entity_poly.type
_entity_poly.pdbx_seq_one_letter_code
_entity_poly.pdbx_strand_id
1 'polypeptide(L)'
;MPVNPYLTFRVATLEDVPTVLALLADDSTSGAQQGEYGETHRAAFEAIDADPGNELIVAELDGEVVGTMQLTYIPGISRGGALRMQIEAVRIASGLRGRGLGGQMLRWAVERGRARGCALVQLTTNKARKDAHRFYDSLGFVASHEGYKLALS
;
A
#
# COMPACT_ATOMS: atom_id res chain seq x y z
N MET A 1 29.68 -10.05 -4.40
CA MET A 1 28.84 -8.87 -4.09
C MET A 1 27.42 -9.33 -3.79
N PRO A 2 26.91 -9.02 -2.63
CA PRO A 2 25.48 -9.29 -2.43
C PRO A 2 24.67 -8.45 -3.39
N VAL A 3 23.82 -9.11 -4.18
CA VAL A 3 22.87 -8.42 -5.06
C VAL A 3 21.69 -8.03 -4.18
N ASN A 4 21.30 -6.77 -4.23
CA ASN A 4 20.07 -6.35 -3.54
C ASN A 4 18.91 -7.20 -4.06
N PRO A 5 18.11 -7.79 -3.16
CA PRO A 5 16.98 -8.59 -3.62
C PRO A 5 15.98 -7.71 -4.40
N TYR A 6 15.42 -8.27 -5.45
CA TYR A 6 14.40 -7.58 -6.23
C TYR A 6 13.04 -8.21 -5.97
N LEU A 7 12.07 -7.36 -5.70
CA LEU A 7 10.69 -7.76 -5.57
C LEU A 7 10.05 -7.87 -6.94
N THR A 8 9.14 -8.81 -7.08
CA THR A 8 8.18 -8.84 -8.18
C THR A 8 6.80 -8.50 -7.64
N PHE A 9 5.95 -7.94 -8.48
CA PHE A 9 4.66 -7.41 -8.06
C PHE A 9 3.55 -7.98 -8.93
N ARG A 10 2.42 -8.25 -8.30
CA ARG A 10 1.22 -8.68 -9.00
C ARG A 10 -0.03 -8.28 -8.23
N VAL A 11 -1.17 -8.33 -8.90
CA VAL A 11 -2.47 -8.17 -8.24
C VAL A 11 -2.72 -9.40 -7.38
N ALA A 12 -3.23 -9.18 -6.17
CA ALA A 12 -3.54 -10.27 -5.24
C ALA A 12 -4.71 -11.11 -5.75
N THR A 13 -4.67 -12.39 -5.40
CA THR A 13 -5.81 -13.30 -5.57
C THR A 13 -6.47 -13.54 -4.21
N LEU A 14 -7.64 -14.15 -4.20
CA LEU A 14 -8.33 -14.48 -2.95
C LEU A 14 -7.45 -15.31 -2.01
N GLU A 15 -6.62 -16.19 -2.57
CA GLU A 15 -5.73 -17.06 -1.79
C GLU A 15 -4.63 -16.27 -1.06
N ASP A 16 -4.33 -15.06 -1.51
CA ASP A 16 -3.32 -14.20 -0.87
C ASP A 16 -3.87 -13.48 0.38
N VAL A 17 -5.18 -13.39 0.54
CA VAL A 17 -5.79 -12.54 1.57
C VAL A 17 -5.36 -12.90 2.98
N PRO A 18 -5.27 -14.19 3.38
CA PRO A 18 -4.75 -14.51 4.72
C PRO A 18 -3.33 -13.99 4.94
N THR A 19 -2.45 -14.09 3.95
CA THR A 19 -1.07 -13.58 4.06
C THR A 19 -1.05 -12.05 4.13
N VAL A 20 -1.87 -11.38 3.34
CA VAL A 20 -2.03 -9.92 3.39
C VAL A 20 -2.48 -9.49 4.79
N LEU A 21 -3.48 -10.17 5.33
CA LEU A 21 -3.99 -9.87 6.68
C LEU A 21 -2.90 -10.06 7.73
N ALA A 22 -2.08 -11.10 7.62
CA ALA A 22 -0.96 -11.33 8.52
C ALA A 22 0.08 -10.21 8.43
N LEU A 23 0.37 -9.72 7.23
CA LEU A 23 1.28 -8.59 7.05
C LEU A 23 0.73 -7.31 7.69
N LEU A 24 -0.55 -7.06 7.56
CA LEU A 24 -1.21 -5.90 8.17
C LEU A 24 -1.21 -6.01 9.70
N ALA A 25 -1.34 -7.20 10.24
CA ALA A 25 -1.36 -7.46 11.68
C ALA A 25 0.05 -7.46 12.30
N ASP A 26 1.09 -7.55 11.50
CA ASP A 26 2.50 -7.56 11.95
C ASP A 26 3.00 -6.16 12.30
N ASP A 27 2.14 -5.39 12.98
CA ASP A 27 2.39 -4.03 13.42
C ASP A 27 1.73 -3.86 14.78
N SER A 28 2.51 -3.48 15.79
CA SER A 28 2.03 -3.34 17.17
C SER A 28 0.92 -2.32 17.33
N THR A 29 0.79 -1.37 16.40
CA THR A 29 -0.21 -0.31 16.48
C THR A 29 -1.54 -0.67 15.82
N SER A 30 -1.56 -1.63 14.90
CA SER A 30 -2.76 -1.95 14.13
C SER A 30 -3.19 -3.42 14.21
N GLY A 31 -2.42 -4.27 14.89
CA GLY A 31 -2.69 -5.71 14.93
C GLY A 31 -4.10 -6.06 15.39
N ALA A 32 -4.57 -5.40 16.47
CA ALA A 32 -5.90 -5.67 17.02
C ALA A 32 -7.04 -5.18 16.12
N GLN A 33 -6.77 -4.31 15.16
CA GLN A 33 -7.79 -3.74 14.27
C GLN A 33 -8.08 -4.62 13.06
N GLN A 34 -7.24 -5.62 12.80
CA GLN A 34 -7.36 -6.42 11.58
C GLN A 34 -8.40 -7.53 11.69
N GLY A 35 -8.61 -8.05 12.89
CA GLY A 35 -9.52 -9.17 13.12
C GLY A 35 -8.98 -10.48 12.56
N GLU A 36 -9.70 -11.56 12.78
CA GLU A 36 -9.38 -12.86 12.21
C GLU A 36 -9.93 -12.96 10.80
N TYR A 37 -9.23 -13.67 9.92
CA TYR A 37 -9.68 -13.88 8.56
C TYR A 37 -11.06 -14.52 8.55
N GLY A 38 -11.97 -13.94 7.77
CA GLY A 38 -13.33 -14.44 7.66
C GLY A 38 -14.09 -13.78 6.52
N GLU A 39 -15.42 -13.89 6.56
CA GLU A 39 -16.29 -13.42 5.49
C GLU A 39 -16.18 -11.92 5.21
N THR A 40 -15.95 -11.09 6.23
CA THR A 40 -15.79 -9.64 6.01
C THR A 40 -14.57 -9.34 5.16
N HIS A 41 -13.48 -10.08 5.34
CA HIS A 41 -12.27 -9.90 4.54
C HIS A 41 -12.47 -10.40 3.11
N ARG A 42 -13.17 -11.52 2.95
CA ARG A 42 -13.50 -12.05 1.64
C ARG A 42 -14.39 -11.07 0.86
N ALA A 43 -15.43 -10.55 1.50
CA ALA A 43 -16.33 -9.58 0.87
C ALA A 43 -15.57 -8.29 0.48
N ALA A 44 -14.67 -7.82 1.33
CA ALA A 44 -13.84 -6.66 1.03
C ALA A 44 -12.93 -6.94 -0.17
N PHE A 45 -12.30 -8.11 -0.21
CA PHE A 45 -11.47 -8.49 -1.36
C PHE A 45 -12.29 -8.53 -2.65
N GLU A 46 -13.47 -9.12 -2.61
CA GLU A 46 -14.34 -9.19 -3.79
C GLU A 46 -14.74 -7.81 -4.29
N ALA A 47 -15.00 -6.87 -3.36
CA ALA A 47 -15.32 -5.48 -3.72
C ALA A 47 -14.13 -4.79 -4.39
N ILE A 48 -12.92 -5.01 -3.88
CA ILE A 48 -11.70 -4.45 -4.49
C ILE A 48 -11.47 -5.05 -5.87
N ASP A 49 -11.58 -6.37 -5.96
CA ASP A 49 -11.32 -7.11 -7.20
C ASP A 49 -12.29 -6.74 -8.32
N ALA A 50 -13.53 -6.42 -7.96
CA ALA A 50 -14.57 -6.02 -8.92
C ALA A 50 -14.46 -4.56 -9.34
N ASP A 51 -13.67 -3.75 -8.65
CA ASP A 51 -13.58 -2.30 -8.88
C ASP A 51 -12.30 -1.98 -9.67
N PRO A 52 -12.41 -1.55 -10.94
CA PRO A 52 -11.23 -1.19 -11.73
C PRO A 52 -10.46 0.01 -11.16
N GLY A 53 -11.06 0.78 -10.25
CA GLY A 53 -10.41 1.88 -9.55
C GLY A 53 -9.61 1.45 -8.33
N ASN A 54 -9.55 0.16 -8.03
CA ASN A 54 -8.80 -0.35 -6.88
C ASN A 54 -7.96 -1.56 -7.28
N GLU A 55 -6.78 -1.66 -6.68
CA GLU A 55 -5.91 -2.83 -6.83
C GLU A 55 -5.30 -3.17 -5.48
N LEU A 56 -5.46 -4.42 -5.08
CA LEU A 56 -4.68 -4.96 -3.96
C LEU A 56 -3.44 -5.61 -4.57
N ILE A 57 -2.27 -5.12 -4.18
CA ILE A 57 -0.99 -5.55 -4.74
C ILE A 57 -0.23 -6.38 -3.71
N VAL A 58 0.39 -7.45 -4.16
CA VAL A 58 1.34 -8.20 -3.35
C VAL A 58 2.72 -8.14 -3.98
N ALA A 59 3.73 -8.11 -3.13
CA ALA A 59 5.14 -8.15 -3.53
C ALA A 59 5.69 -9.51 -3.16
N GLU A 60 6.38 -10.14 -4.10
CA GLU A 60 6.99 -11.45 -3.90
C GLU A 60 8.50 -11.36 -3.93
N LEU A 61 9.13 -12.14 -3.08
CA LEU A 61 10.56 -12.39 -3.06
C LEU A 61 10.76 -13.89 -3.07
N ASP A 62 11.45 -14.39 -4.10
CA ASP A 62 11.70 -15.83 -4.27
C ASP A 62 10.42 -16.68 -4.18
N GLY A 63 9.33 -16.18 -4.77
CA GLY A 63 8.06 -16.90 -4.82
C GLY A 63 7.18 -16.77 -3.58
N GLU A 64 7.65 -16.05 -2.55
CA GLU A 64 6.86 -15.83 -1.34
C GLU A 64 6.34 -14.41 -1.27
N VAL A 65 5.09 -14.24 -0.86
CA VAL A 65 4.51 -12.91 -0.62
C VAL A 65 5.13 -12.34 0.65
N VAL A 66 5.83 -11.23 0.50
CA VAL A 66 6.54 -10.56 1.58
C VAL A 66 6.11 -9.11 1.80
N GLY A 67 5.24 -8.61 0.94
CA GLY A 67 4.75 -7.24 1.05
C GLY A 67 3.38 -7.07 0.42
N THR A 68 2.72 -5.99 0.78
CA THR A 68 1.40 -5.65 0.25
C THR A 68 1.18 -4.14 0.28
N MET A 69 0.30 -3.68 -0.60
CA MET A 69 -0.23 -2.30 -0.59
C MET A 69 -1.53 -2.28 -1.37
N GLN A 70 -2.36 -1.31 -1.07
CA GLN A 70 -3.58 -1.06 -1.86
C GLN A 70 -3.42 0.25 -2.62
N LEU A 71 -3.76 0.22 -3.90
CA LEU A 71 -3.74 1.38 -4.78
C LEU A 71 -5.17 1.73 -5.17
N THR A 72 -5.54 3.00 -5.00
CA THR A 72 -6.84 3.49 -5.40
C THR A 72 -6.65 4.62 -6.40
N TYR A 73 -7.32 4.52 -7.54
CA TYR A 73 -7.27 5.52 -8.60
C TYR A 73 -8.53 6.37 -8.50
N ILE A 74 -8.36 7.66 -8.19
CA ILE A 74 -9.46 8.53 -7.82
C ILE A 74 -9.61 9.62 -8.88
N PRO A 75 -10.67 9.55 -9.71
CA PRO A 75 -10.97 10.65 -10.60
C PRO A 75 -11.55 11.84 -9.83
N GLY A 76 -11.28 13.02 -10.29
CA GLY A 76 -11.77 14.23 -9.65
C GLY A 76 -11.97 15.35 -10.67
N ILE A 77 -12.81 16.32 -10.31
CA ILE A 77 -13.03 17.50 -11.14
C ILE A 77 -11.93 18.54 -10.95
N SER A 78 -11.43 18.64 -9.72
CA SER A 78 -10.36 19.60 -9.42
C SER A 78 -9.06 19.26 -10.18
N ARG A 79 -8.12 20.19 -10.20
CA ARG A 79 -6.83 20.06 -10.89
C ARG A 79 -7.00 19.75 -12.39
N GLY A 80 -8.04 20.36 -13.01
CA GLY A 80 -8.29 20.15 -14.44
C GLY A 80 -8.83 18.78 -14.78
N GLY A 81 -9.48 18.11 -13.84
CA GLY A 81 -10.02 16.76 -14.06
C GLY A 81 -8.98 15.67 -13.91
N ALA A 82 -7.91 15.92 -13.16
CA ALA A 82 -6.80 14.98 -13.02
C ALA A 82 -7.17 13.74 -12.21
N LEU A 83 -6.67 12.59 -12.67
CA LEU A 83 -6.71 11.34 -11.93
C LEU A 83 -5.57 11.35 -10.90
N ARG A 84 -5.84 10.90 -9.68
CA ARG A 84 -4.79 10.75 -8.67
C ARG A 84 -4.77 9.33 -8.13
N MET A 85 -3.61 8.88 -7.69
CA MET A 85 -3.47 7.57 -7.06
C MET A 85 -3.24 7.73 -5.57
N GLN A 86 -3.97 6.95 -4.77
CA GLN A 86 -3.73 6.86 -3.34
C GLN A 86 -3.10 5.52 -3.03
N ILE A 87 -2.03 5.55 -2.24
CA ILE A 87 -1.37 4.36 -1.73
C ILE A 87 -1.71 4.22 -0.26
N GLU A 88 -2.15 3.04 0.16
CA GLU A 88 -2.48 2.80 1.56
C GLU A 88 -2.12 1.37 1.97
N ALA A 89 -2.08 1.15 3.27
CA ALA A 89 -1.82 -0.17 3.86
C ALA A 89 -0.51 -0.80 3.36
N VAL A 90 0.54 0.00 3.22
CA VAL A 90 1.86 -0.48 2.78
C VAL A 90 2.51 -1.27 3.91
N ARG A 91 2.88 -2.50 3.64
CA ARG A 91 3.57 -3.36 4.61
C ARG A 91 4.64 -4.19 3.92
N ILE A 92 5.75 -4.39 4.64
CA ILE A 92 6.80 -5.36 4.32
C ILE A 92 6.96 -6.27 5.53
N ALA A 93 7.20 -7.55 5.31
CA ALA A 93 7.47 -8.50 6.38
C ALA A 93 8.59 -7.99 7.29
N SER A 94 8.38 -8.08 8.62
CA SER A 94 9.28 -7.46 9.61
C SER A 94 10.73 -7.92 9.49
N GLY A 95 10.95 -9.18 9.13
CA GLY A 95 12.30 -9.72 8.97
C GLY A 95 13.06 -9.18 7.76
N LEU A 96 12.40 -8.44 6.88
CA LEU A 96 12.99 -7.90 5.65
C LEU A 96 13.13 -6.39 5.66
N ARG A 97 12.78 -5.75 6.77
CA ARG A 97 12.89 -4.29 6.90
C ARG A 97 14.35 -3.86 6.87
N GLY A 98 14.63 -2.66 6.38
CA GLY A 98 15.97 -2.11 6.31
C GLY A 98 16.79 -2.57 5.11
N ARG A 99 16.19 -3.25 4.14
CA ARG A 99 16.86 -3.74 2.94
C ARG A 99 16.51 -2.97 1.67
N GLY A 100 15.84 -1.83 1.80
CA GLY A 100 15.43 -1.01 0.66
C GLY A 100 14.23 -1.54 -0.11
N LEU A 101 13.54 -2.55 0.42
CA LEU A 101 12.39 -3.16 -0.27
C LEU A 101 11.17 -2.23 -0.29
N GLY A 102 10.96 -1.45 0.78
CA GLY A 102 9.91 -0.44 0.81
C GLY A 102 10.07 0.59 -0.31
N GLY A 103 11.30 1.02 -0.57
CA GLY A 103 11.59 1.92 -1.69
C GLY A 103 11.25 1.30 -3.04
N GLN A 104 11.53 0.01 -3.21
CA GLN A 104 11.15 -0.70 -4.43
C GLN A 104 9.62 -0.71 -4.61
N MET A 105 8.89 -0.97 -3.52
CA MET A 105 7.42 -0.97 -3.55
C MET A 105 6.87 0.38 -3.99
N LEU A 106 7.33 1.45 -3.36
CA LEU A 106 6.83 2.79 -3.65
C LEU A 106 7.19 3.24 -5.06
N ARG A 107 8.40 2.95 -5.53
CA ARG A 107 8.81 3.28 -6.89
C ARG A 107 7.97 2.53 -7.92
N TRP A 108 7.69 1.24 -7.65
CA TRP A 108 6.83 0.46 -8.54
C TRP A 108 5.41 1.06 -8.58
N ALA A 109 4.86 1.43 -7.44
CA ALA A 109 3.54 2.04 -7.36
C ALA A 109 3.48 3.37 -8.13
N VAL A 110 4.50 4.21 -7.98
CA VAL A 110 4.57 5.50 -8.68
C VAL A 110 4.59 5.28 -10.20
N GLU A 111 5.37 4.33 -10.69
CA GLU A 111 5.42 4.02 -12.11
C GLU A 111 4.09 3.46 -12.62
N ARG A 112 3.41 2.66 -11.79
CA ARG A 112 2.07 2.18 -12.15
C ARG A 112 1.07 3.33 -12.23
N GLY A 113 1.16 4.30 -11.34
CA GLY A 113 0.34 5.51 -11.38
C GLY A 113 0.59 6.31 -12.66
N ARG A 114 1.86 6.46 -13.05
CA ARG A 114 2.20 7.12 -14.31
C ARG A 114 1.61 6.39 -15.51
N ALA A 115 1.71 5.07 -15.54
CA ALA A 115 1.17 4.25 -16.61
C ALA A 115 -0.35 4.37 -16.73
N ARG A 116 -1.03 4.62 -15.61
CA ARG A 116 -2.49 4.82 -15.56
C ARG A 116 -2.89 6.28 -15.83
N GLY A 117 -1.95 7.16 -16.08
CA GLY A 117 -2.22 8.56 -16.37
C GLY A 117 -2.50 9.44 -15.16
N CYS A 118 -2.06 9.02 -13.97
CA CYS A 118 -2.27 9.82 -12.76
C CYS A 118 -1.37 11.05 -12.78
N ALA A 119 -1.93 12.18 -12.32
CA ALA A 119 -1.19 13.44 -12.21
C ALA A 119 -0.43 13.56 -10.90
N LEU A 120 -0.85 12.83 -9.86
CA LEU A 120 -0.16 12.82 -8.59
C LEU A 120 -0.41 11.51 -7.85
N VAL A 121 0.45 11.26 -6.88
CA VAL A 121 0.35 10.14 -5.95
C VAL A 121 0.26 10.72 -4.55
N GLN A 122 -0.67 10.22 -3.74
CA GLN A 122 -0.86 10.69 -2.37
C GLN A 122 -0.91 9.50 -1.41
N LEU A 123 -0.55 9.77 -0.17
CA LEU A 123 -0.70 8.80 0.91
C LEU A 123 -0.85 9.54 2.22
N THR A 124 -1.29 8.82 3.24
CA THR A 124 -1.28 9.33 4.61
C THR A 124 -0.43 8.41 5.47
N THR A 125 0.16 8.96 6.51
CA THR A 125 0.90 8.22 7.50
C THR A 125 0.59 8.77 8.88
N ASN A 126 0.65 7.92 9.90
CA ASN A 126 0.39 8.35 11.27
C ASN A 126 1.41 9.41 11.69
N LYS A 127 0.95 10.49 12.32
CA LYS A 127 1.80 11.59 12.77
C LYS A 127 2.95 11.14 13.69
N ALA A 128 2.73 10.09 14.47
CA ALA A 128 3.72 9.58 15.41
C ALA A 128 4.83 8.76 14.73
N ARG A 129 4.65 8.33 13.48
CA ARG A 129 5.61 7.49 12.77
C ARG A 129 6.66 8.34 12.06
N LYS A 130 7.56 8.93 12.82
CA LYS A 130 8.58 9.85 12.27
C LYS A 130 9.54 9.17 11.30
N ASP A 131 9.82 7.89 11.49
CA ASP A 131 10.66 7.13 10.56
C ASP A 131 10.00 7.01 9.19
N ALA A 132 8.68 6.80 9.16
CA ALA A 132 7.91 6.76 7.93
C ALA A 132 7.94 8.13 7.23
N HIS A 133 7.82 9.23 8.00
CA HIS A 133 7.90 10.58 7.44
C HIS A 133 9.23 10.79 6.73
N ARG A 134 10.35 10.44 7.38
CA ARG A 134 11.67 10.56 6.76
C ARG A 134 11.79 9.72 5.50
N PHE A 135 11.21 8.52 5.53
CA PHE A 135 11.22 7.62 4.38
C PHE A 135 10.50 8.24 3.19
N TYR A 136 9.28 8.78 3.41
CA TYR A 136 8.52 9.40 2.33
C TYR A 136 9.17 10.68 1.83
N ASP A 137 9.74 11.49 2.73
CA ASP A 137 10.51 12.67 2.34
C ASP A 137 11.66 12.29 1.42
N SER A 138 12.36 11.21 1.72
CA SER A 138 13.49 10.74 0.91
C SER A 138 13.08 10.29 -0.49
N LEU A 139 11.81 9.92 -0.68
CA LEU A 139 11.26 9.52 -1.98
C LEU A 139 10.67 10.69 -2.76
N GLY A 140 10.73 11.92 -2.23
CA GLY A 140 10.22 13.09 -2.91
C GLY A 140 8.77 13.45 -2.59
N PHE A 141 8.13 12.74 -1.65
CA PHE A 141 6.81 13.15 -1.18
C PHE A 141 6.92 14.39 -0.32
N VAL A 142 5.94 15.27 -0.42
CA VAL A 142 5.89 16.51 0.34
C VAL A 142 4.70 16.46 1.29
N ALA A 143 4.94 16.74 2.57
CA ALA A 143 3.88 16.77 3.60
C ALA A 143 3.14 18.11 3.51
N SER A 144 2.28 18.23 2.50
CA SER A 144 1.60 19.50 2.16
C SER A 144 0.21 19.63 2.78
N HIS A 145 -0.35 18.55 3.33
CA HIS A 145 -1.73 18.51 3.82
C HIS A 145 -1.79 17.79 5.16
N GLU A 146 -2.83 18.07 5.92
CA GLU A 146 -3.13 17.32 7.14
C GLU A 146 -4.38 16.49 6.91
N GLY A 147 -4.37 15.24 7.39
CA GLY A 147 -5.50 14.35 7.31
C GLY A 147 -6.30 14.34 8.60
N TYR A 148 -7.61 14.31 8.49
CA TYR A 148 -8.52 14.18 9.61
C TYR A 148 -9.36 12.93 9.42
N LYS A 149 -9.60 12.19 10.49
CA LYS A 149 -10.46 11.01 10.48
C LYS A 149 -11.53 11.12 11.55
N LEU A 150 -12.76 10.82 11.18
CA LEU A 150 -13.88 10.75 12.11
C LEU A 150 -14.43 9.32 12.06
N ALA A 151 -14.34 8.61 13.17
CA ALA A 151 -14.92 7.28 13.27
C ALA A 151 -16.45 7.40 13.28
N LEU A 152 -17.14 6.53 12.55
CA LEU A 152 -18.60 6.60 12.43
C LEU A 152 -19.33 5.72 13.43
N SER A 153 -18.61 4.92 14.19
CA SER A 153 -19.20 4.15 15.30
C SER A 153 -18.12 3.47 16.12
#